data_2676f97fc909efa848e116993bd51a95
#
_entry.id   2676f97fc909efa848e116993bd51a95
#
_cell.length_a   1.000
_cell.length_b   1.000
_cell.length_c   1.000
_cell.angle_alpha   90.00
_cell.angle_beta   90.00
_cell.angle_gamma   90.00
#
_symmetry.space_group_name_H-M   'P 1'
#
loop_
_entity.id
_entity.type
_entity.pdbx_description
1 polymer ?
#
loop_
_entity_poly.entity_id
_entity_poly.type
_entity_poly.pdbx_seq_one_letter_code
_entity_poly.pdbx_strand_id
1 'polypeptide(L)'
;MKARFRLLLIGNYRADRQQSMLRYAEVLERHLPAQGVPVAFWFPPHCFGRLSTPGRPLFKWLAYLDKYLLFPALLAIGCLFRRWQAIPTVVHLCDHSNSPYVSFLAGLPSLTTCHDVGAIRGAFGDLDDCPATGLGVLLQRAIMGGLRRSGWIACVSEATRRDLLRWVAPPRPERVRVIHNGLNQTFAHSAEETRACLELLRHDPGLLDRPYLLNVGSGLARKNREGVMRIFAEFKKDWPGRLVFVGEALSPALLRLRDSLGLAADDLRHIDNPSSLLLEACYRHAFALLFPTRFEGFGWPVIEAQACGCPVLTTTVSALPEVAGAGACLRDPGDEAGFLTDLRALREPSFREEIIARGHRNAERFTTAEMISRFLQLYEEIACAS
;
A
#
# COMPACT_ATOMS: atom_id res chain seq x y z
N MET A 1 11.73 -19.71 -25.34
CA MET A 1 10.62 -19.17 -26.17
C MET A 1 10.92 -17.70 -26.47
N LYS A 2 10.69 -17.21 -27.72
CA LYS A 2 10.81 -15.77 -28.00
C LYS A 2 9.68 -15.03 -27.29
N ALA A 3 9.99 -13.94 -26.59
CA ALA A 3 8.99 -13.11 -25.93
C ALA A 3 7.97 -12.60 -26.95
N ARG A 4 6.66 -12.78 -26.67
CA ARG A 4 5.56 -12.34 -27.54
C ARG A 4 5.29 -10.84 -27.43
N PHE A 5 5.72 -10.21 -26.35
CA PHE A 5 5.59 -8.77 -26.08
C PHE A 5 6.74 -8.28 -25.20
N ARG A 6 6.88 -6.98 -25.07
CA ARG A 6 7.77 -6.29 -24.13
C ARG A 6 6.94 -5.47 -23.16
N LEU A 7 7.48 -5.21 -21.98
CA LEU A 7 6.86 -4.34 -21.00
C LEU A 7 7.65 -3.05 -20.82
N LEU A 8 6.92 -1.94 -20.78
CA LEU A 8 7.42 -0.67 -20.28
C LEU A 8 6.66 -0.35 -18.98
N LEU A 9 7.31 -0.56 -17.84
CA LEU A 9 6.76 -0.18 -16.55
C LEU A 9 7.03 1.30 -16.29
N ILE A 10 6.01 2.02 -15.82
CA ILE A 10 6.11 3.43 -15.43
C ILE A 10 5.82 3.54 -13.94
N GLY A 11 6.87 3.83 -13.17
CA GLY A 11 6.82 4.02 -11.72
C GLY A 11 6.61 5.46 -11.30
N ASN A 12 6.46 5.67 -9.99
CA ASN A 12 6.25 6.98 -9.39
C ASN A 12 7.55 7.79 -9.30
N TYR A 13 7.41 9.10 -9.20
CA TYR A 13 8.53 10.00 -8.95
C TYR A 13 9.20 9.66 -7.61
N ARG A 14 10.44 9.17 -7.67
CA ARG A 14 11.13 8.61 -6.49
C ARG A 14 11.29 9.59 -5.34
N ALA A 15 11.41 10.89 -5.65
CA ALA A 15 11.58 11.92 -4.63
C ALA A 15 10.31 12.19 -3.80
N ASP A 16 9.13 11.74 -4.24
CA ASP A 16 7.88 11.81 -3.46
C ASP A 16 7.85 10.79 -2.30
N ARG A 17 8.79 9.83 -2.27
CA ARG A 17 8.96 8.81 -1.21
C ARG A 17 7.70 8.02 -0.88
N GLN A 18 6.86 7.75 -1.87
CA GLN A 18 5.66 6.91 -1.72
C GLN A 18 6.06 5.43 -1.62
N GLN A 19 6.49 5.01 -0.43
CA GLN A 19 7.14 3.72 -0.20
C GLN A 19 6.33 2.51 -0.72
N SER A 20 5.02 2.47 -0.46
CA SER A 20 4.16 1.36 -0.90
C SER A 20 4.11 1.22 -2.42
N MET A 21 4.05 2.36 -3.13
CA MET A 21 4.00 2.36 -4.60
C MET A 21 5.35 2.01 -5.22
N LEU A 22 6.44 2.47 -4.60
CA LEU A 22 7.79 2.10 -5.03
C LEU A 22 8.04 0.60 -4.85
N ARG A 23 7.68 0.04 -3.69
CA ARG A 23 7.79 -1.42 -3.42
C ARG A 23 6.95 -2.24 -4.41
N TYR A 24 5.73 -1.81 -4.69
CA TYR A 24 4.89 -2.48 -5.69
C TYR A 24 5.56 -2.55 -7.06
N ALA A 25 6.09 -1.42 -7.54
CA ALA A 25 6.77 -1.35 -8.82
C ALA A 25 8.07 -2.19 -8.84
N GLU A 26 8.83 -2.20 -7.74
CA GLU A 26 10.04 -3.02 -7.56
C GLU A 26 9.73 -4.54 -7.58
N VAL A 27 8.59 -4.96 -7.02
CA VAL A 27 8.16 -6.36 -7.11
C VAL A 27 7.94 -6.77 -8.56
N LEU A 28 7.26 -5.94 -9.35
CA LEU A 28 7.06 -6.21 -10.79
C LEU A 28 8.39 -6.22 -11.55
N GLU A 29 9.26 -5.24 -11.30
CA GLU A 29 10.59 -5.14 -11.92
C GLU A 29 11.47 -6.36 -11.63
N ARG A 30 11.40 -6.89 -10.42
CA ARG A 30 12.20 -8.05 -9.98
C ARG A 30 11.71 -9.36 -10.57
N HIS A 31 10.39 -9.58 -10.59
CA HIS A 31 9.81 -10.90 -10.87
C HIS A 31 9.44 -11.12 -12.35
N LEU A 32 9.09 -10.08 -13.10
CA LEU A 32 8.67 -10.23 -14.50
C LEU A 32 9.81 -10.67 -15.44
N PRO A 33 11.08 -10.17 -15.32
CA PRO A 33 12.17 -10.65 -16.15
C PRO A 33 12.47 -12.13 -15.95
N ALA A 34 12.30 -12.66 -14.73
CA ALA A 34 12.48 -14.08 -14.42
C ALA A 34 11.48 -14.98 -15.16
N GLN A 35 10.40 -14.43 -15.69
CA GLN A 35 9.40 -15.13 -16.51
C GLN A 35 9.72 -15.04 -18.03
N GLY A 36 10.89 -14.53 -18.39
CA GLY A 36 11.34 -14.40 -19.79
C GLY A 36 10.75 -13.21 -20.54
N VAL A 37 10.11 -12.25 -19.86
CA VAL A 37 9.54 -11.04 -20.46
C VAL A 37 10.59 -9.92 -20.42
N PRO A 38 10.95 -9.30 -21.55
CA PRO A 38 11.81 -8.11 -21.56
C PRO A 38 11.07 -6.92 -20.92
N VAL A 39 11.66 -6.36 -19.87
CA VAL A 39 11.11 -5.25 -19.10
C VAL A 39 12.03 -4.03 -19.19
N ALA A 40 11.45 -2.88 -19.51
CA ALA A 40 12.08 -1.57 -19.32
C ALA A 40 11.30 -0.84 -18.20
N PHE A 41 12.03 -0.15 -17.31
CA PHE A 41 11.44 0.58 -16.21
C PHE A 41 11.80 2.06 -16.28
N TRP A 42 10.78 2.91 -16.35
CA TRP A 42 10.91 4.35 -16.45
C TRP A 42 10.24 5.06 -15.28
N PHE A 43 10.86 6.14 -14.86
CA PHE A 43 10.35 7.04 -13.82
C PHE A 43 10.46 8.48 -14.29
N PRO A 44 9.62 9.40 -13.79
CA PRO A 44 9.90 10.82 -13.94
C PRO A 44 11.31 11.14 -13.41
N PRO A 45 12.17 11.78 -14.23
CA PRO A 45 13.53 12.08 -13.83
C PRO A 45 13.55 13.15 -12.74
N HIS A 46 14.49 13.09 -11.82
CA HIS A 46 14.71 14.09 -10.79
C HIS A 46 15.70 15.14 -11.31
N CYS A 47 15.24 16.07 -12.16
CA CYS A 47 16.05 17.12 -12.78
C CYS A 47 15.84 18.47 -12.09
N PHE A 48 14.68 19.08 -12.30
CA PHE A 48 14.36 20.39 -11.68
C PHE A 48 14.20 20.26 -10.16
N GLY A 49 13.64 19.17 -9.67
CA GLY A 49 13.50 18.91 -8.24
C GLY A 49 14.82 18.93 -7.47
N ARG A 50 15.97 18.66 -8.13
CA ARG A 50 17.31 18.77 -7.51
C ARG A 50 17.71 20.18 -7.13
N LEU A 51 17.07 21.20 -7.71
CA LEU A 51 17.35 22.61 -7.41
C LEU A 51 16.74 23.07 -6.07
N SER A 52 16.02 22.20 -5.37
CA SER A 52 15.44 22.48 -4.06
C SER A 52 15.44 21.22 -3.19
N THR A 53 15.29 21.39 -1.87
CA THR A 53 15.22 20.28 -0.92
C THR A 53 13.77 19.83 -0.67
N PRO A 54 13.49 18.52 -0.51
CA PRO A 54 12.19 18.03 -0.11
C PRO A 54 11.66 18.75 1.15
N GLY A 55 10.36 19.08 1.15
CA GLY A 55 9.71 19.82 2.24
C GLY A 55 9.63 21.32 2.03
N ARG A 56 10.40 21.93 1.12
CA ARG A 56 10.25 23.35 0.75
C ARG A 56 9.13 23.54 -0.28
N PRO A 57 8.36 24.65 -0.24
CA PRO A 57 7.30 24.92 -1.22
C PRO A 57 7.81 24.91 -2.67
N LEU A 58 9.01 25.45 -2.94
CA LEU A 58 9.64 25.48 -4.25
C LEU A 58 9.89 24.06 -4.80
N PHE A 59 10.27 23.10 -3.94
CA PHE A 59 10.49 21.71 -4.34
C PHE A 59 9.26 21.12 -5.03
N LYS A 60 8.06 21.37 -4.48
CA LYS A 60 6.80 20.86 -5.03
C LYS A 60 6.56 21.35 -6.47
N TRP A 61 6.83 22.61 -6.75
CA TRP A 61 6.67 23.19 -8.08
C TRP A 61 7.68 22.65 -9.08
N LEU A 62 8.94 22.54 -8.66
CA LEU A 62 10.01 21.97 -9.49
C LEU A 62 9.75 20.48 -9.78
N ALA A 63 9.28 19.72 -8.79
CA ALA A 63 8.86 18.33 -8.98
C ALA A 63 7.65 18.21 -9.95
N TYR A 64 6.76 19.22 -9.98
CA TYR A 64 5.68 19.25 -10.98
C TYR A 64 6.19 19.47 -12.40
N LEU A 65 7.24 20.28 -12.60
CA LEU A 65 7.89 20.40 -13.90
C LEU A 65 8.49 19.07 -14.36
N ASP A 66 9.17 18.35 -13.47
CA ASP A 66 9.69 17.01 -13.78
C ASP A 66 8.56 16.03 -14.16
N LYS A 67 7.48 15.99 -13.38
CA LYS A 67 6.37 15.03 -13.54
C LYS A 67 5.44 15.36 -14.70
N TYR A 68 5.10 16.62 -14.90
CA TYR A 68 3.99 16.99 -15.81
C TYR A 68 4.44 17.74 -17.08
N LEU A 69 5.71 18.10 -17.19
CA LEU A 69 6.28 18.71 -18.40
C LEU A 69 7.39 17.86 -19.00
N LEU A 70 8.47 17.63 -18.26
CA LEU A 70 9.64 16.92 -18.77
C LEU A 70 9.36 15.46 -19.09
N PHE A 71 8.83 14.71 -18.11
CA PHE A 71 8.61 13.28 -18.29
C PHE A 71 7.58 12.94 -19.37
N PRO A 72 6.43 13.63 -19.50
CA PRO A 72 5.50 13.39 -20.62
C PRO A 72 6.14 13.59 -21.99
N ALA A 73 6.99 14.60 -22.17
CA ALA A 73 7.70 14.82 -23.43
C ALA A 73 8.67 13.66 -23.75
N LEU A 74 9.49 13.25 -22.77
CA LEU A 74 10.39 12.12 -22.91
C LEU A 74 9.63 10.81 -23.18
N LEU A 75 8.50 10.62 -22.50
CA LEU A 75 7.64 9.45 -22.66
C LEU A 75 7.03 9.39 -24.05
N ALA A 76 6.51 10.50 -24.56
CA ALA A 76 5.93 10.58 -25.89
C ALA A 76 6.95 10.23 -26.98
N ILE A 77 8.16 10.80 -26.91
CA ILE A 77 9.26 10.49 -27.83
C ILE A 77 9.62 9.00 -27.74
N GLY A 78 9.85 8.49 -26.54
CA GLY A 78 10.26 7.10 -26.34
C GLY A 78 9.17 6.09 -26.76
N CYS A 79 7.89 6.39 -26.55
CA CYS A 79 6.77 5.55 -27.00
C CYS A 79 6.62 5.60 -28.51
N LEU A 80 6.84 6.75 -29.16
CA LEU A 80 6.81 6.85 -30.61
C LEU A 80 7.83 5.93 -31.26
N PHE A 81 9.07 5.89 -30.79
CA PHE A 81 10.09 4.95 -31.27
C PHE A 81 9.72 3.48 -31.04
N ARG A 82 9.04 3.16 -29.91
CA ARG A 82 8.63 1.78 -29.60
C ARG A 82 7.47 1.28 -30.46
N ARG A 83 6.62 2.17 -30.94
CA ARG A 83 5.52 1.82 -31.83
C ARG A 83 5.97 1.13 -33.12
N TRP A 84 7.18 1.43 -33.59
CA TRP A 84 7.73 0.89 -34.83
C TRP A 84 8.58 -0.38 -34.62
N GLN A 85 8.62 -0.92 -33.40
CA GLN A 85 9.38 -2.14 -33.11
C GLN A 85 8.57 -3.39 -33.50
N ALA A 86 9.27 -4.43 -33.99
CA ALA A 86 8.66 -5.68 -34.44
C ALA A 86 7.92 -6.45 -33.33
N ILE A 87 8.32 -6.28 -32.06
CA ILE A 87 7.66 -6.90 -30.91
C ILE A 87 6.82 -5.83 -30.21
N PRO A 88 5.48 -6.08 -30.01
CA PRO A 88 4.60 -5.11 -29.38
C PRO A 88 5.05 -4.77 -27.96
N THR A 89 4.90 -3.50 -27.60
CA THR A 89 5.20 -3.01 -26.25
C THR A 89 3.90 -2.72 -25.53
N VAL A 90 3.66 -3.38 -24.39
CA VAL A 90 2.59 -3.04 -23.45
C VAL A 90 3.15 -2.08 -22.41
N VAL A 91 2.46 -0.97 -22.19
CA VAL A 91 2.86 0.03 -21.20
C VAL A 91 2.03 -0.18 -19.92
N HIS A 92 2.69 -0.40 -18.79
CA HIS A 92 2.02 -0.53 -17.51
C HIS A 92 2.37 0.64 -16.57
N LEU A 93 1.38 1.49 -16.31
CA LEU A 93 1.48 2.53 -15.29
C LEU A 93 1.23 1.88 -13.92
N CYS A 94 2.28 1.78 -13.10
CA CYS A 94 2.24 1.05 -11.82
C CYS A 94 1.41 1.74 -10.74
N ASP A 95 0.91 2.95 -11.00
CA ASP A 95 0.07 3.71 -10.08
C ASP A 95 -0.94 4.57 -10.87
N HIS A 96 -2.17 4.63 -10.40
CA HIS A 96 -3.24 5.43 -11.00
C HIS A 96 -2.96 6.94 -10.98
N SER A 97 -2.14 7.43 -10.03
CA SER A 97 -1.73 8.84 -10.00
C SER A 97 -0.94 9.24 -11.26
N ASN A 98 -0.35 8.27 -11.95
CA ASN A 98 0.37 8.42 -13.21
C ASN A 98 -0.55 8.30 -14.45
N SER A 99 -1.84 8.04 -14.29
CA SER A 99 -2.78 7.87 -15.40
C SER A 99 -2.84 9.04 -16.40
N PRO A 100 -2.56 10.32 -16.04
CA PRO A 100 -2.45 11.39 -17.04
C PRO A 100 -1.44 11.10 -18.15
N TYR A 101 -0.43 10.28 -17.90
CA TYR A 101 0.58 9.88 -18.89
C TYR A 101 0.03 9.03 -20.02
N VAL A 102 -1.15 8.42 -19.86
CA VAL A 102 -1.80 7.63 -20.93
C VAL A 102 -1.93 8.42 -22.23
N SER A 103 -2.14 9.74 -22.15
CA SER A 103 -2.23 10.61 -23.32
C SER A 103 -0.93 10.74 -24.13
N PHE A 104 0.20 10.32 -23.57
CA PHE A 104 1.53 10.44 -24.17
C PHE A 104 2.13 9.11 -24.62
N LEU A 105 1.33 8.04 -24.64
CA LEU A 105 1.80 6.68 -24.99
C LEU A 105 1.82 6.40 -26.50
N ALA A 106 1.58 7.39 -27.35
CA ALA A 106 1.60 7.26 -28.82
C ALA A 106 0.72 6.09 -29.37
N GLY A 107 -0.37 5.78 -28.69
CA GLY A 107 -1.29 4.70 -29.06
C GLY A 107 -0.83 3.29 -28.66
N LEU A 108 0.26 3.14 -27.89
CA LEU A 108 0.65 1.83 -27.37
C LEU A 108 -0.43 1.30 -26.41
N PRO A 109 -0.65 -0.03 -26.41
CA PRO A 109 -1.57 -0.66 -25.46
C PRO A 109 -1.14 -0.40 -24.02
N SER A 110 -2.10 -0.05 -23.16
CA SER A 110 -1.80 0.37 -21.79
C SER A 110 -2.62 -0.35 -20.74
N LEU A 111 -1.97 -0.58 -19.61
CA LEU A 111 -2.55 -1.02 -18.35
C LEU A 111 -2.24 0.03 -17.28
N THR A 112 -3.20 0.35 -16.41
CA THR A 112 -2.97 1.19 -15.23
C THR A 112 -3.37 0.42 -13.99
N THR A 113 -2.47 0.28 -13.00
CA THR A 113 -2.85 -0.22 -11.68
C THR A 113 -3.51 0.88 -10.86
N CYS A 114 -4.70 0.59 -10.34
CA CYS A 114 -5.44 1.43 -9.41
C CYS A 114 -5.34 0.85 -8.00
N HIS A 115 -4.61 1.56 -7.12
CA HIS A 115 -4.42 1.14 -5.74
C HIS A 115 -5.56 1.54 -4.83
N ASP A 116 -6.17 2.69 -5.07
CA ASP A 116 -7.40 3.18 -4.44
C ASP A 116 -7.96 4.38 -5.22
N VAL A 117 -9.10 4.88 -4.80
CA VAL A 117 -9.70 6.12 -5.30
C VAL A 117 -10.00 7.10 -4.16
N GLY A 118 -9.33 6.94 -3.01
CA GLY A 118 -9.57 7.75 -1.82
C GLY A 118 -9.36 9.24 -2.07
N ALA A 119 -8.28 9.61 -2.76
CA ALA A 119 -8.01 11.01 -3.10
C ALA A 119 -9.03 11.59 -4.09
N ILE A 120 -9.57 10.78 -5.01
CA ILE A 120 -10.68 11.18 -5.89
C ILE A 120 -11.93 11.44 -5.06
N ARG A 121 -12.31 10.48 -4.20
CA ARG A 121 -13.48 10.60 -3.30
C ARG A 121 -13.40 11.85 -2.42
N GLY A 122 -12.24 12.08 -1.81
CA GLY A 122 -12.01 13.27 -0.98
C GLY A 122 -12.06 14.58 -1.76
N ALA A 123 -11.56 14.59 -3.01
CA ALA A 123 -11.64 15.78 -3.87
C ALA A 123 -13.08 16.17 -4.25
N PHE A 124 -14.03 15.23 -4.18
CA PHE A 124 -15.45 15.46 -4.46
C PHE A 124 -16.36 15.36 -3.22
N GLY A 125 -15.76 15.40 -2.01
CA GLY A 125 -16.51 15.54 -0.75
C GLY A 125 -17.18 14.26 -0.23
N ASP A 126 -16.73 13.08 -0.68
CA ASP A 126 -17.27 11.79 -0.20
C ASP A 126 -16.37 11.12 0.87
N LEU A 127 -15.18 11.65 1.10
CA LEU A 127 -14.23 11.11 2.08
C LEU A 127 -13.47 12.24 2.80
N ASP A 128 -13.94 12.62 3.97
CA ASP A 128 -13.40 13.75 4.75
C ASP A 128 -11.92 13.53 5.17
N ASP A 129 -11.51 12.30 5.37
CA ASP A 129 -10.13 11.93 5.73
C ASP A 129 -9.10 12.16 4.59
N CYS A 130 -9.56 12.52 3.39
CA CYS A 130 -8.72 12.77 2.22
C CYS A 130 -9.03 14.12 1.54
N PRO A 131 -9.00 15.25 2.25
CA PRO A 131 -9.39 16.54 1.70
C PRO A 131 -8.45 16.99 0.58
N ALA A 132 -8.99 17.66 -0.45
CA ALA A 132 -8.22 18.23 -1.53
C ALA A 132 -8.45 19.74 -1.67
N THR A 133 -7.37 20.49 -1.96
CA THR A 133 -7.43 21.92 -2.35
C THR A 133 -7.83 22.06 -3.81
N GLY A 134 -8.11 23.30 -4.28
CA GLY A 134 -8.51 23.55 -5.67
C GLY A 134 -7.57 22.95 -6.72
N LEU A 135 -6.24 23.07 -6.55
CA LEU A 135 -5.27 22.44 -7.44
C LEU A 135 -5.30 20.90 -7.29
N GLY A 136 -5.50 20.39 -6.07
CA GLY A 136 -5.69 18.96 -5.83
C GLY A 136 -6.91 18.42 -6.58
N VAL A 137 -8.04 19.14 -6.55
CA VAL A 137 -9.25 18.75 -7.30
C VAL A 137 -8.97 18.71 -8.81
N LEU A 138 -8.24 19.70 -9.35
CA LEU A 138 -7.86 19.71 -10.77
C LEU A 138 -7.00 18.48 -11.12
N LEU A 139 -6.03 18.16 -10.28
CA LEU A 139 -5.18 16.97 -10.45
C LEU A 139 -6.01 15.68 -10.41
N GLN A 140 -6.95 15.56 -9.46
CA GLN A 140 -7.83 14.38 -9.42
C GLN A 140 -8.72 14.26 -10.66
N ARG A 141 -9.20 15.38 -11.22
CA ARG A 141 -9.91 15.37 -12.53
C ARG A 141 -9.00 14.88 -13.67
N ALA A 142 -7.73 15.30 -13.70
CA ALA A 142 -6.77 14.84 -14.69
C ALA A 142 -6.49 13.32 -14.54
N ILE A 143 -6.35 12.82 -13.31
CA ILE A 143 -6.20 11.39 -13.01
C ILE A 143 -7.43 10.60 -13.47
N MET A 144 -8.64 11.05 -13.15
CA MET A 144 -9.88 10.43 -13.63
C MET A 144 -9.93 10.39 -15.16
N GLY A 145 -9.58 11.49 -15.80
CA GLY A 145 -9.50 11.57 -17.27
C GLY A 145 -8.47 10.60 -17.84
N GLY A 146 -7.34 10.40 -17.19
CA GLY A 146 -6.32 9.41 -17.55
C GLY A 146 -6.83 7.98 -17.39
N LEU A 147 -7.45 7.67 -16.26
CA LEU A 147 -8.07 6.35 -16.01
C LEU A 147 -9.16 6.00 -17.05
N ARG A 148 -10.00 6.96 -17.43
CA ARG A 148 -11.00 6.76 -18.49
C ARG A 148 -10.39 6.47 -19.87
N ARG A 149 -9.17 6.95 -20.14
CA ARG A 149 -8.42 6.70 -21.37
C ARG A 149 -7.52 5.47 -21.33
N SER A 150 -7.29 4.91 -20.12
CA SER A 150 -6.50 3.68 -19.97
C SER A 150 -7.10 2.54 -20.78
N GLY A 151 -6.25 1.80 -21.50
CA GLY A 151 -6.69 0.65 -22.29
C GLY A 151 -7.30 -0.43 -21.39
N TRP A 152 -6.62 -0.71 -20.28
CA TRP A 152 -7.03 -1.65 -19.24
C TRP A 152 -6.71 -1.06 -17.86
N ILE A 153 -7.43 -1.52 -16.82
CA ILE A 153 -7.21 -1.12 -15.45
C ILE A 153 -7.16 -2.37 -14.57
N ALA A 154 -6.09 -2.51 -13.77
CA ALA A 154 -5.98 -3.51 -12.73
C ALA A 154 -6.26 -2.87 -11.36
N CYS A 155 -7.34 -3.24 -10.70
CA CYS A 155 -7.64 -2.82 -9.34
C CYS A 155 -7.05 -3.83 -8.35
N VAL A 156 -6.49 -3.35 -7.24
CA VAL A 156 -5.83 -4.21 -6.25
C VAL A 156 -6.82 -4.95 -5.34
N SER A 157 -8.12 -4.61 -5.40
CA SER A 157 -9.20 -5.26 -4.66
C SER A 157 -10.55 -5.07 -5.36
N GLU A 158 -11.54 -5.90 -5.02
CA GLU A 158 -12.92 -5.71 -5.49
C GLU A 158 -13.53 -4.41 -4.93
N ALA A 159 -13.15 -4.02 -3.72
CA ALA A 159 -13.56 -2.75 -3.15
C ALA A 159 -13.06 -1.57 -4.01
N THR A 160 -11.76 -1.57 -4.39
CA THR A 160 -11.18 -0.56 -5.29
C THR A 160 -11.86 -0.59 -6.67
N ARG A 161 -12.18 -1.77 -7.18
CA ARG A 161 -12.90 -1.91 -8.46
C ARG A 161 -14.30 -1.30 -8.39
N ARG A 162 -15.08 -1.58 -7.35
CA ARG A 162 -16.42 -0.98 -7.14
C ARG A 162 -16.34 0.53 -7.05
N ASP A 163 -15.40 1.06 -6.29
CA ASP A 163 -15.20 2.50 -6.14
C ASP A 163 -14.75 3.13 -7.47
N LEU A 164 -13.84 2.50 -8.21
CA LEU A 164 -13.41 2.97 -9.52
C LEU A 164 -14.59 3.04 -10.51
N LEU A 165 -15.41 2.00 -10.59
CA LEU A 165 -16.56 1.96 -11.47
C LEU A 165 -17.58 3.04 -11.11
N ARG A 166 -17.79 3.30 -9.82
CA ARG A 166 -18.72 4.34 -9.33
C ARG A 166 -18.19 5.76 -9.60
N TRP A 167 -16.95 6.05 -9.26
CA TRP A 167 -16.42 7.42 -9.23
C TRP A 167 -15.75 7.84 -10.53
N VAL A 168 -15.04 6.93 -11.18
CA VAL A 168 -14.35 7.20 -12.44
C VAL A 168 -15.22 6.88 -13.63
N ALA A 169 -16.04 5.82 -13.56
CA ALA A 169 -16.90 5.33 -14.63
C ALA A 169 -16.16 5.19 -15.98
N PRO A 170 -15.15 4.31 -16.06
CA PRO A 170 -14.42 4.09 -17.31
C PRO A 170 -15.36 3.59 -18.39
N PRO A 171 -15.14 3.95 -19.68
CA PRO A 171 -16.05 3.63 -20.78
C PRO A 171 -16.08 2.12 -21.14
N ARG A 172 -15.12 1.34 -20.63
CA ARG A 172 -15.00 -0.11 -20.86
C ARG A 172 -14.86 -0.84 -19.53
N PRO A 173 -15.96 -0.99 -18.77
CA PRO A 173 -15.94 -1.64 -17.46
C PRO A 173 -15.49 -3.12 -17.53
N GLU A 174 -15.68 -3.79 -18.68
CA GLU A 174 -15.20 -5.15 -18.93
C GLU A 174 -13.67 -5.27 -18.99
N ARG A 175 -12.94 -4.16 -19.13
CA ARG A 175 -11.48 -4.08 -19.09
C ARG A 175 -10.93 -3.70 -17.72
N VAL A 176 -11.78 -3.62 -16.72
CA VAL A 176 -11.38 -3.44 -15.33
C VAL A 176 -11.29 -4.82 -14.67
N ARG A 177 -10.08 -5.22 -14.33
CA ARG A 177 -9.77 -6.51 -13.69
C ARG A 177 -9.36 -6.31 -12.24
N VAL A 178 -9.55 -7.33 -11.41
CA VAL A 178 -8.98 -7.36 -10.06
C VAL A 178 -7.77 -8.27 -10.06
N ILE A 179 -6.64 -7.72 -9.65
CA ILE A 179 -5.41 -8.46 -9.38
C ILE A 179 -4.95 -8.05 -7.99
N HIS A 180 -5.15 -8.92 -7.02
CA HIS A 180 -4.73 -8.67 -5.65
C HIS A 180 -3.22 -8.50 -5.58
N ASN A 181 -2.77 -7.62 -4.69
CA ASN A 181 -1.36 -7.50 -4.40
C ASN A 181 -0.86 -8.79 -3.73
N GLY A 182 0.32 -9.23 -4.14
CA GLY A 182 1.08 -10.24 -3.39
C GLY A 182 1.78 -9.61 -2.18
N LEU A 183 2.28 -10.46 -1.31
CA LEU A 183 3.21 -10.05 -0.26
C LEU A 183 4.44 -9.40 -0.92
N ASN A 184 4.81 -8.22 -0.46
CA ASN A 184 5.88 -7.41 -1.06
C ASN A 184 7.30 -7.88 -0.69
N GLN A 185 7.39 -8.90 0.15
CA GLN A 185 8.62 -9.57 0.55
C GLN A 185 8.36 -11.03 0.88
N THR A 186 9.42 -11.84 0.88
CA THR A 186 9.38 -13.19 1.43
C THR A 186 9.55 -13.08 2.95
N PHE A 187 8.58 -13.59 3.71
CA PHE A 187 8.69 -13.67 5.15
C PHE A 187 9.53 -14.89 5.55
N ALA A 188 10.26 -14.77 6.65
CA ALA A 188 11.17 -15.81 7.15
C ALA A 188 10.42 -17.13 7.40
N HIS A 189 10.94 -18.21 6.84
CA HIS A 189 10.40 -19.55 7.04
C HIS A 189 11.40 -20.48 7.76
N SER A 190 12.65 -20.03 7.91
CA SER A 190 13.70 -20.79 8.58
C SER A 190 13.87 -20.38 10.05
N ALA A 191 14.38 -21.31 10.86
CA ALA A 191 14.73 -21.02 12.25
C ALA A 191 15.87 -20.00 12.36
N GLU A 192 16.77 -19.96 11.39
CA GLU A 192 17.88 -19.00 11.33
C GLU A 192 17.38 -17.59 11.08
N GLU A 193 16.50 -17.39 10.09
CA GLU A 193 15.88 -16.09 9.80
C GLU A 193 15.04 -15.60 10.99
N THR A 194 14.29 -16.50 11.66
CA THR A 194 13.56 -16.16 12.87
C THR A 194 14.50 -15.72 13.99
N ARG A 195 15.66 -16.36 14.13
CA ARG A 195 16.69 -15.97 15.12
C ARG A 195 17.28 -14.59 14.76
N ALA A 196 17.56 -14.33 13.47
CA ALA A 196 18.03 -13.02 13.02
C ALA A 196 17.01 -11.90 13.33
N CYS A 197 15.70 -12.16 13.17
CA CYS A 197 14.65 -11.25 13.59
C CYS A 197 14.70 -10.94 15.09
N LEU A 198 14.89 -11.97 15.93
CA LEU A 198 15.01 -11.78 17.38
C LEU A 198 16.25 -10.96 17.77
N GLU A 199 17.40 -11.21 17.14
CA GLU A 199 18.61 -10.44 17.40
C GLU A 199 18.44 -8.96 17.06
N LEU A 200 17.75 -8.61 15.96
CA LEU A 200 17.45 -7.22 15.64
C LEU A 200 16.63 -6.52 16.73
N LEU A 201 15.63 -7.21 17.28
CA LEU A 201 14.81 -6.65 18.36
C LEU A 201 15.59 -6.52 19.68
N ARG A 202 16.57 -7.41 19.95
CA ARG A 202 17.43 -7.34 21.13
C ARG A 202 18.38 -6.12 21.10
N HIS A 203 18.71 -5.62 19.91
CA HIS A 203 19.49 -4.39 19.76
C HIS A 203 18.70 -3.11 20.02
N ASP A 204 17.35 -3.18 20.13
CA ASP A 204 16.51 -2.11 20.64
C ASP A 204 16.05 -2.47 22.07
N PRO A 205 16.88 -2.12 23.10
CA PRO A 205 16.55 -2.44 24.49
C PRO A 205 15.23 -1.76 24.83
N GLY A 206 14.26 -2.56 25.20
CA GLY A 206 12.94 -2.11 25.56
C GLY A 206 11.85 -2.44 24.52
N LEU A 207 12.15 -3.05 23.39
CA LEU A 207 11.08 -3.52 22.47
C LEU A 207 10.52 -4.89 22.90
N LEU A 208 11.35 -5.76 23.49
CA LEU A 208 10.98 -7.10 23.95
C LEU A 208 10.81 -7.25 25.46
N ASP A 209 11.06 -6.20 26.26
CA ASP A 209 10.95 -6.25 27.71
C ASP A 209 9.52 -6.41 28.22
N ARG A 210 8.54 -6.08 27.38
CA ARG A 210 7.10 -6.26 27.63
C ARG A 210 6.33 -6.47 26.33
N PRO A 211 5.14 -7.13 26.36
CA PRO A 211 4.32 -7.32 25.18
C PRO A 211 3.90 -5.98 24.57
N TYR A 212 3.57 -5.98 23.26
CA TYR A 212 3.13 -4.75 22.61
C TYR A 212 2.04 -4.97 21.56
N LEU A 213 1.17 -3.97 21.42
CA LEU A 213 0.33 -3.79 20.26
C LEU A 213 1.12 -3.10 19.15
N LEU A 214 0.91 -3.51 17.93
CA LEU A 214 1.58 -2.94 16.76
C LEU A 214 0.59 -2.16 15.90
N ASN A 215 0.98 -0.96 15.44
CA ASN A 215 0.29 -0.22 14.39
C ASN A 215 1.28 0.19 13.30
N VAL A 216 0.99 -0.15 12.05
CA VAL A 216 1.88 0.08 10.90
C VAL A 216 1.22 1.00 9.89
N GLY A 217 1.90 2.09 9.52
CA GLY A 217 1.40 2.98 8.47
C GLY A 217 1.83 4.44 8.62
N SER A 218 1.32 5.29 7.72
CA SER A 218 1.56 6.73 7.72
C SER A 218 0.71 7.46 8.75
N GLY A 219 0.98 8.77 8.93
CA GLY A 219 0.21 9.68 9.79
C GLY A 219 -1.07 10.23 9.18
N LEU A 220 -1.54 9.71 8.05
CA LEU A 220 -2.78 10.17 7.40
C LEU A 220 -4.00 9.93 8.29
N ALA A 221 -4.94 10.87 8.30
CA ALA A 221 -6.15 10.83 9.14
C ALA A 221 -6.92 9.51 9.00
N ARG A 222 -7.03 8.99 7.77
CA ARG A 222 -7.69 7.71 7.48
C ARG A 222 -7.08 6.50 8.21
N LYS A 223 -5.82 6.57 8.67
CA LYS A 223 -5.16 5.51 9.44
C LYS A 223 -5.61 5.44 10.90
N ASN A 224 -6.35 6.44 11.36
CA ASN A 224 -7.01 6.47 12.67
C ASN A 224 -6.06 6.19 13.87
N ARG A 225 -4.85 6.78 13.83
CA ARG A 225 -3.88 6.63 14.94
C ARG A 225 -4.39 7.13 16.28
N GLU A 226 -5.33 8.09 16.26
CA GLU A 226 -5.99 8.58 17.47
C GLU A 226 -6.86 7.49 18.11
N GLY A 227 -7.67 6.78 17.31
CA GLY A 227 -8.46 5.63 17.77
C GLY A 227 -7.57 4.51 18.31
N VAL A 228 -6.43 4.23 17.65
CA VAL A 228 -5.42 3.27 18.15
C VAL A 228 -4.98 3.65 19.56
N MET A 229 -4.69 4.93 19.81
CA MET A 229 -4.23 5.40 21.14
C MET A 229 -5.32 5.30 22.19
N ARG A 230 -6.58 5.64 21.87
CA ARG A 230 -7.71 5.53 22.81
C ARG A 230 -7.99 4.07 23.17
N ILE A 231 -8.04 3.17 22.19
CA ILE A 231 -8.19 1.72 22.41
C ILE A 231 -7.06 1.21 23.32
N PHE A 232 -5.82 1.59 23.02
CA PHE A 232 -4.67 1.18 23.79
C PHE A 232 -4.72 1.70 25.24
N ALA A 233 -5.09 2.97 25.45
CA ALA A 233 -5.20 3.57 26.78
C ALA A 233 -6.19 2.82 27.69
N GLU A 234 -7.32 2.37 27.11
CA GLU A 234 -8.29 1.54 27.85
C GLU A 234 -7.79 0.12 28.08
N PHE A 235 -7.14 -0.49 27.07
CA PHE A 235 -6.60 -1.85 27.20
C PHE A 235 -5.45 -1.93 28.22
N LYS A 236 -4.62 -0.87 28.29
CA LYS A 236 -3.48 -0.80 29.21
C LYS A 236 -3.89 -0.83 30.70
N LYS A 237 -5.13 -0.46 31.04
CA LYS A 237 -5.59 -0.47 32.45
C LYS A 237 -5.47 -1.85 33.10
N ASP A 238 -5.55 -2.91 32.31
CA ASP A 238 -5.47 -4.30 32.76
C ASP A 238 -4.45 -5.15 31.98
N TRP A 239 -3.54 -4.47 31.22
CA TRP A 239 -2.52 -5.13 30.41
C TRP A 239 -1.16 -4.40 30.47
N PRO A 240 -0.04 -5.07 30.82
CA PRO A 240 1.24 -4.42 31.11
C PRO A 240 2.06 -4.02 29.90
N GLY A 241 1.49 -4.09 28.70
CA GLY A 241 2.22 -3.86 27.46
C GLY A 241 2.36 -2.41 27.06
N ARG A 242 2.87 -2.21 25.84
CA ARG A 242 3.04 -0.91 25.19
C ARG A 242 2.39 -0.88 23.81
N LEU A 243 2.38 0.30 23.19
CA LEU A 243 1.95 0.52 21.81
C LEU A 243 3.15 0.91 20.95
N VAL A 244 3.40 0.15 19.87
CA VAL A 244 4.48 0.40 18.91
C VAL A 244 3.87 0.92 17.61
N PHE A 245 4.27 2.12 17.21
CA PHE A 245 3.98 2.69 15.92
C PHE A 245 5.16 2.49 14.97
N VAL A 246 4.89 1.93 13.79
CA VAL A 246 5.88 1.77 12.73
C VAL A 246 5.50 2.65 11.54
N GLY A 247 6.46 3.41 11.03
CA GLY A 247 6.32 4.30 9.89
C GLY A 247 6.49 5.77 10.28
N GLU A 248 5.64 6.66 9.79
CA GLU A 248 5.77 8.10 9.99
C GLU A 248 5.71 8.51 11.47
N ALA A 249 6.53 9.49 11.86
CA ALA A 249 6.63 9.99 13.23
C ALA A 249 5.28 10.45 13.81
N LEU A 250 5.17 10.41 15.14
CA LEU A 250 3.97 10.89 15.84
C LEU A 250 3.86 12.41 15.72
N SER A 251 2.71 12.89 15.29
CA SER A 251 2.46 14.33 15.19
C SER A 251 2.36 14.99 16.59
N PRO A 252 2.58 16.30 16.69
CA PRO A 252 2.36 17.03 17.95
C PRO A 252 0.94 16.86 18.51
N ALA A 253 -0.07 16.67 17.63
CA ALA A 253 -1.45 16.40 18.06
C ALA A 253 -1.56 15.04 18.75
N LEU A 254 -0.93 13.99 18.20
CA LEU A 254 -0.91 12.67 18.82
C LEU A 254 -0.13 12.67 20.15
N LEU A 255 0.95 13.45 20.27
CA LEU A 255 1.67 13.58 21.53
C LEU A 255 0.82 14.27 22.60
N ARG A 256 0.07 15.32 22.27
CA ARG A 256 -0.91 15.92 23.20
C ARG A 256 -2.02 14.96 23.59
N LEU A 257 -2.51 14.14 22.64
CA LEU A 257 -3.50 13.12 22.94
C LEU A 257 -2.95 12.07 23.90
N ARG A 258 -1.70 11.61 23.72
CA ARG A 258 -1.00 10.74 24.69
C ARG A 258 -1.09 11.30 26.11
N ASP A 259 -0.70 12.57 26.27
CA ASP A 259 -0.66 13.23 27.57
C ASP A 259 -2.07 13.36 28.17
N SER A 260 -3.08 13.69 27.36
CA SER A 260 -4.49 13.78 27.81
C SER A 260 -5.09 12.43 28.21
N LEU A 261 -4.60 11.33 27.63
CA LEU A 261 -4.99 9.96 27.98
C LEU A 261 -4.23 9.40 29.18
N GLY A 262 -3.32 10.18 29.78
CA GLY A 262 -2.49 9.76 30.91
C GLY A 262 -1.46 8.67 30.58
N LEU A 263 -1.09 8.53 29.31
CA LEU A 263 -0.10 7.56 28.85
C LEU A 263 1.31 8.13 29.08
N ALA A 264 2.18 7.34 29.72
CA ALA A 264 3.57 7.70 29.89
C ALA A 264 4.33 7.68 28.53
N ALA A 265 5.44 8.42 28.46
CA ALA A 265 6.27 8.44 27.23
C ALA A 265 6.75 7.03 26.85
N ASP A 266 7.05 6.19 27.83
CA ASP A 266 7.51 4.82 27.64
C ASP A 266 6.39 3.81 27.27
N ASP A 267 5.13 4.23 27.34
CA ASP A 267 4.00 3.44 26.86
C ASP A 267 3.90 3.42 25.33
N LEU A 268 4.53 4.38 24.68
CA LEU A 268 4.57 4.50 23.22
C LEU A 268 5.99 4.33 22.71
N ARG A 269 6.14 3.55 21.67
CA ARG A 269 7.39 3.41 20.91
C ARG A 269 7.14 3.76 19.46
N HIS A 270 8.11 4.40 18.81
CA HIS A 270 8.05 4.71 17.39
C HIS A 270 9.28 4.16 16.69
N ILE A 271 9.07 3.49 15.54
CA ILE A 271 10.12 2.96 14.68
C ILE A 271 9.94 3.61 13.30
N ASP A 272 10.89 4.46 12.93
CA ASP A 272 10.89 5.12 11.62
C ASP A 272 11.55 4.23 10.57
N ASN A 273 10.88 4.09 9.44
CA ASN A 273 11.40 3.46 8.22
C ASN A 273 12.25 2.19 8.47
N PRO A 274 11.69 1.16 9.13
CA PRO A 274 12.43 -0.06 9.44
C PRO A 274 12.86 -0.80 8.18
N SER A 275 13.93 -1.57 8.27
CA SER A 275 14.24 -2.58 7.25
C SER A 275 13.10 -3.61 7.16
N SER A 276 13.00 -4.30 6.04
CA SER A 276 12.00 -5.36 5.87
C SER A 276 12.09 -6.43 6.95
N LEU A 277 13.32 -6.80 7.35
CA LEU A 277 13.56 -7.79 8.40
C LEU A 277 13.14 -7.28 9.78
N LEU A 278 13.40 -6.00 10.09
CA LEU A 278 12.95 -5.41 11.37
C LEU A 278 11.43 -5.29 11.43
N LEU A 279 10.78 -4.94 10.31
CA LEU A 279 9.32 -4.90 10.22
C LEU A 279 8.70 -6.29 10.45
N GLU A 280 9.29 -7.31 9.82
CA GLU A 280 8.89 -8.70 10.05
C GLU A 280 9.03 -9.11 11.52
N ALA A 281 10.18 -8.79 12.13
CA ALA A 281 10.41 -9.03 13.55
C ALA A 281 9.33 -8.34 14.42
N CYS A 282 8.95 -7.10 14.08
CA CYS A 282 7.88 -6.40 14.77
C CYS A 282 6.52 -7.12 14.67
N TYR A 283 6.17 -7.65 13.51
CA TYR A 283 4.95 -8.46 13.37
C TYR A 283 5.00 -9.75 14.17
N ARG A 284 6.09 -10.53 14.08
CA ARG A 284 6.22 -11.85 14.73
C ARG A 284 6.11 -11.78 16.25
N HIS A 285 6.57 -10.70 16.87
CA HIS A 285 6.61 -10.55 18.31
C HIS A 285 5.49 -9.67 18.88
N ALA A 286 4.67 -9.07 18.03
CA ALA A 286 3.52 -8.30 18.48
C ALA A 286 2.48 -9.19 19.17
N PHE A 287 1.85 -8.67 20.22
CA PHE A 287 0.65 -9.29 20.77
C PHE A 287 -0.47 -9.30 19.73
N ALA A 288 -0.69 -8.20 19.02
CA ALA A 288 -1.60 -8.10 17.90
C ALA A 288 -1.27 -6.87 17.03
N LEU A 289 -1.64 -6.92 15.75
CA LEU A 289 -1.76 -5.74 14.90
C LEU A 289 -3.11 -5.07 15.17
N LEU A 290 -3.10 -3.82 15.64
CA LEU A 290 -4.28 -2.97 15.80
C LEU A 290 -4.34 -1.98 14.63
N PHE A 291 -5.27 -2.20 13.69
CA PHE A 291 -5.33 -1.49 12.42
C PHE A 291 -6.75 -0.96 12.13
N PRO A 292 -7.30 -0.03 12.96
CA PRO A 292 -8.66 0.49 12.87
C PRO A 292 -8.80 1.59 11.81
N THR A 293 -8.23 1.39 10.63
CA THR A 293 -8.23 2.37 9.53
C THR A 293 -9.63 2.57 8.96
N ARG A 294 -9.91 3.80 8.50
CA ARG A 294 -11.21 4.20 7.94
C ARG A 294 -11.32 3.99 6.43
N PHE A 295 -10.18 3.85 5.76
CA PHE A 295 -10.15 3.60 4.32
C PHE A 295 -8.83 2.98 3.88
N GLU A 296 -8.88 1.89 3.11
CA GLU A 296 -7.75 1.21 2.47
C GLU A 296 -8.10 0.69 1.08
N GLY A 297 -7.19 0.87 0.14
CA GLY A 297 -7.33 0.24 -1.19
C GLY A 297 -7.01 -1.25 -1.18
N PHE A 298 -6.13 -1.69 -0.25
CA PHE A 298 -5.77 -3.10 -0.07
C PHE A 298 -5.55 -3.44 1.41
N GLY A 299 -4.48 -2.92 2.03
CA GLY A 299 -4.16 -3.20 3.43
C GLY A 299 -3.03 -4.22 3.58
N TRP A 300 -1.87 -3.98 2.97
CA TRP A 300 -0.67 -4.83 3.13
C TRP A 300 -0.34 -5.19 4.57
N PRO A 301 -0.39 -4.27 5.57
CA PRO A 301 -0.12 -4.62 6.95
C PRO A 301 -0.94 -5.80 7.50
N VAL A 302 -2.15 -5.99 6.98
CA VAL A 302 -3.04 -7.09 7.39
C VAL A 302 -2.47 -8.44 6.94
N ILE A 303 -2.16 -8.58 5.65
CA ILE A 303 -1.61 -9.87 5.14
C ILE A 303 -0.19 -10.12 5.60
N GLU A 304 0.62 -9.07 5.80
CA GLU A 304 1.97 -9.15 6.37
C GLU A 304 1.92 -9.70 7.81
N ALA A 305 1.05 -9.14 8.64
CA ALA A 305 0.82 -9.61 10.00
C ALA A 305 0.34 -11.06 10.03
N GLN A 306 -0.63 -11.40 9.19
CA GLN A 306 -1.13 -12.77 9.08
C GLN A 306 -0.05 -13.77 8.65
N ALA A 307 0.78 -13.40 7.67
CA ALA A 307 1.90 -14.23 7.23
C ALA A 307 2.95 -14.46 8.35
N CYS A 308 3.10 -13.47 9.24
CA CYS A 308 4.00 -13.54 10.40
C CYS A 308 3.38 -14.24 11.63
N GLY A 309 2.13 -14.71 11.57
CA GLY A 309 1.44 -15.28 12.74
C GLY A 309 1.03 -14.24 13.78
N CYS A 310 0.92 -12.98 13.42
CA CYS A 310 0.42 -11.91 14.27
C CYS A 310 -1.11 -11.84 14.18
N PRO A 311 -1.86 -11.95 15.29
CA PRO A 311 -3.30 -11.70 15.28
C PRO A 311 -3.64 -10.30 14.76
N VAL A 312 -4.70 -10.19 13.96
CA VAL A 312 -5.10 -8.94 13.34
C VAL A 312 -6.45 -8.49 13.84
N LEU A 313 -6.52 -7.24 14.31
CA LEU A 313 -7.75 -6.51 14.53
C LEU A 313 -7.82 -5.37 13.52
N THR A 314 -8.86 -5.39 12.68
CA THR A 314 -9.02 -4.39 11.63
C THR A 314 -10.50 -4.05 11.42
N THR A 315 -10.85 -3.39 10.32
CA THR A 315 -12.19 -2.84 10.15
C THR A 315 -13.01 -3.53 9.07
N THR A 316 -14.32 -3.30 9.12
CA THR A 316 -15.30 -3.78 8.14
C THR A 316 -15.39 -2.93 6.87
N VAL A 317 -14.50 -1.92 6.70
CA VAL A 317 -14.60 -0.94 5.60
C VAL A 317 -13.66 -1.23 4.45
N SER A 318 -14.01 -0.72 3.28
CA SER A 318 -13.23 -0.75 2.02
C SER A 318 -12.71 -2.15 1.67
N ALA A 319 -11.41 -2.33 1.42
CA ALA A 319 -10.84 -3.62 1.02
C ALA A 319 -10.58 -4.58 2.18
N LEU A 320 -10.68 -4.13 3.43
CA LEU A 320 -10.21 -4.91 4.58
C LEU A 320 -10.96 -6.22 4.83
N PRO A 321 -12.30 -6.30 4.72
CA PRO A 321 -13.00 -7.58 4.85
C PRO A 321 -12.57 -8.61 3.80
N GLU A 322 -12.34 -8.17 2.58
CA GLU A 322 -11.88 -8.98 1.46
C GLU A 322 -10.46 -9.52 1.68
N VAL A 323 -9.57 -8.63 2.16
CA VAL A 323 -8.14 -8.90 2.33
C VAL A 323 -7.88 -9.68 3.63
N ALA A 324 -8.54 -9.33 4.71
CA ALA A 324 -8.35 -9.99 6.00
C ALA A 324 -9.00 -11.39 6.07
N GLY A 325 -10.07 -11.60 5.30
CA GLY A 325 -10.82 -12.86 5.31
C GLY A 325 -11.30 -13.24 6.72
N ALA A 326 -11.33 -14.51 7.02
CA ALA A 326 -11.69 -15.04 8.35
C ALA A 326 -10.52 -14.98 9.36
N GLY A 327 -9.34 -14.49 8.95
CA GLY A 327 -8.12 -14.48 9.76
C GLY A 327 -7.92 -13.19 10.58
N ALA A 328 -8.97 -12.43 10.81
CA ALA A 328 -8.92 -11.20 11.61
C ALA A 328 -10.22 -10.97 12.37
N CYS A 329 -10.14 -10.23 13.48
CA CYS A 329 -11.31 -9.63 14.13
C CYS A 329 -11.67 -8.34 13.38
N LEU A 330 -12.93 -8.24 12.92
CA LEU A 330 -13.43 -7.13 12.12
C LEU A 330 -14.44 -6.30 12.92
N ARG A 331 -14.20 -4.98 13.02
CA ARG A 331 -15.08 -4.02 13.71
C ARG A 331 -15.32 -2.79 12.83
N ASP A 332 -16.35 -2.01 13.14
CA ASP A 332 -16.49 -0.67 12.58
C ASP A 332 -15.31 0.20 13.04
N PRO A 333 -14.77 1.11 12.21
CA PRO A 333 -13.66 1.99 12.60
C PRO A 333 -13.89 2.82 13.87
N GLY A 334 -15.14 3.09 14.23
CA GLY A 334 -15.54 3.82 15.43
C GLY A 334 -15.87 2.93 16.64
N ASP A 335 -15.90 1.62 16.48
CA ASP A 335 -16.24 0.67 17.55
C ASP A 335 -15.04 0.36 18.45
N GLU A 336 -14.56 1.37 19.18
CA GLU A 336 -13.42 1.24 20.11
C GLU A 336 -13.69 0.17 21.19
N ALA A 337 -14.95 0.04 21.65
CA ALA A 337 -15.36 -0.97 22.64
C ALA A 337 -15.29 -2.41 22.08
N GLY A 338 -15.68 -2.60 20.83
CA GLY A 338 -15.55 -3.88 20.14
C GLY A 338 -14.10 -4.30 19.97
N PHE A 339 -13.20 -3.38 19.55
CA PHE A 339 -11.75 -3.63 19.49
C PHE A 339 -11.19 -4.03 20.85
N LEU A 340 -11.61 -3.36 21.93
CA LEU A 340 -11.18 -3.68 23.30
C LEU A 340 -11.64 -5.07 23.72
N THR A 341 -12.87 -5.45 23.38
CA THR A 341 -13.40 -6.80 23.63
C THR A 341 -12.56 -7.87 22.91
N ASP A 342 -12.24 -7.66 21.65
CA ASP A 342 -11.43 -8.60 20.88
C ASP A 342 -9.98 -8.69 21.41
N LEU A 343 -9.37 -7.57 21.81
CA LEU A 343 -8.05 -7.56 22.45
C LEU A 343 -8.03 -8.37 23.74
N ARG A 344 -9.10 -8.29 24.55
CA ARG A 344 -9.24 -9.09 25.77
C ARG A 344 -9.43 -10.57 25.45
N ALA A 345 -10.23 -10.90 24.42
CA ALA A 345 -10.43 -12.26 23.97
C ALA A 345 -9.14 -12.90 23.45
N LEU A 346 -8.24 -12.15 22.83
CA LEU A 346 -6.93 -12.64 22.39
C LEU A 346 -5.97 -13.03 23.54
N ARG A 347 -6.30 -12.78 24.80
CA ARG A 347 -5.58 -13.31 25.95
C ARG A 347 -5.86 -14.80 26.17
N GLU A 348 -7.00 -15.29 25.66
CA GLU A 348 -7.31 -16.71 25.69
C GLU A 348 -6.49 -17.45 24.63
N PRO A 349 -5.61 -18.40 25.02
CA PRO A 349 -4.68 -19.07 24.09
C PRO A 349 -5.39 -19.74 22.91
N SER A 350 -6.50 -20.43 23.18
CA SER A 350 -7.25 -21.18 22.15
C SER A 350 -7.82 -20.24 21.07
N PHE A 351 -8.40 -19.11 21.47
CA PHE A 351 -8.91 -18.11 20.52
C PHE A 351 -7.77 -17.45 19.74
N ARG A 352 -6.66 -17.14 20.42
CA ARG A 352 -5.47 -16.57 19.77
C ARG A 352 -4.90 -17.51 18.69
N GLU A 353 -4.72 -18.79 19.02
CA GLU A 353 -4.22 -19.82 18.11
C GLU A 353 -5.16 -20.01 16.90
N GLU A 354 -6.47 -19.97 17.13
CA GLU A 354 -7.47 -20.04 16.07
C GLU A 354 -7.34 -18.87 15.08
N ILE A 355 -7.24 -17.63 15.56
CA ILE A 355 -7.08 -16.43 14.72
C ILE A 355 -5.76 -16.50 13.94
N ILE A 356 -4.65 -16.90 14.56
CA ILE A 356 -3.36 -17.09 13.89
C ILE A 356 -3.47 -18.14 12.77
N ALA A 357 -4.04 -19.31 13.06
CA ALA A 357 -4.18 -20.37 12.07
C ALA A 357 -5.06 -19.96 10.88
N ARG A 358 -6.15 -19.22 11.12
CA ARG A 358 -6.99 -18.63 10.06
C ARG A 358 -6.23 -17.58 9.27
N GLY A 359 -5.41 -16.74 9.94
CA GLY A 359 -4.58 -15.71 9.33
C GLY A 359 -3.56 -16.32 8.37
N HIS A 360 -2.83 -17.34 8.77
CA HIS A 360 -1.88 -18.04 7.90
C HIS A 360 -2.55 -18.58 6.63
N ARG A 361 -3.68 -19.31 6.78
CA ARG A 361 -4.43 -19.82 5.62
C ARG A 361 -4.91 -18.68 4.68
N ASN A 362 -5.28 -17.55 5.25
CA ASN A 362 -5.70 -16.40 4.44
C ASN A 362 -4.54 -15.76 3.68
N ALA A 363 -3.37 -15.63 4.32
CA ALA A 363 -2.17 -15.03 3.70
C ALA A 363 -1.68 -15.83 2.48
N GLU A 364 -1.88 -17.15 2.45
CA GLU A 364 -1.53 -18.02 1.32
C GLU A 364 -2.24 -17.62 0.01
N ARG A 365 -3.34 -16.89 0.06
CA ARG A 365 -4.07 -16.38 -1.10
C ARG A 365 -3.32 -15.23 -1.82
N PHE A 366 -2.37 -14.61 -1.15
CA PHE A 366 -1.74 -13.37 -1.58
C PHE A 366 -0.24 -13.57 -1.86
N THR A 367 0.08 -14.57 -2.67
CA THR A 367 1.48 -14.80 -3.06
C THR A 367 1.90 -13.87 -4.19
N THR A 368 3.17 -13.45 -4.18
CA THR A 368 3.76 -12.71 -5.30
C THR A 368 3.69 -13.51 -6.61
N ALA A 369 3.87 -14.83 -6.53
CA ALA A 369 3.81 -15.71 -7.70
C ALA A 369 2.42 -15.66 -8.38
N GLU A 370 1.34 -15.73 -7.60
CA GLU A 370 -0.03 -15.64 -8.12
C GLU A 370 -0.30 -14.25 -8.74
N MET A 371 0.11 -13.17 -8.07
CA MET A 371 -0.01 -11.82 -8.62
C MET A 371 0.71 -11.70 -9.96
N ILE A 372 1.95 -12.15 -10.06
CA ILE A 372 2.75 -12.10 -11.30
C ILE A 372 2.11 -12.96 -12.39
N SER A 373 1.63 -14.16 -12.08
CA SER A 373 0.93 -15.03 -13.02
C SER A 373 -0.30 -14.35 -13.63
N ARG A 374 -1.12 -13.70 -12.81
CA ARG A 374 -2.31 -12.95 -13.28
C ARG A 374 -1.93 -11.74 -14.13
N PHE A 375 -0.87 -11.03 -13.78
CA PHE A 375 -0.37 -9.94 -14.62
C PHE A 375 0.13 -10.45 -15.98
N LEU A 376 0.85 -11.57 -16.02
CA LEU A 376 1.31 -12.15 -17.30
C LEU A 376 0.15 -12.51 -18.20
N GLN A 377 -0.88 -13.16 -17.67
CA GLN A 377 -2.10 -13.48 -18.44
C GLN A 377 -2.77 -12.22 -18.99
N LEU A 378 -2.88 -11.16 -18.16
CA LEU A 378 -3.46 -9.90 -18.58
C LEU A 378 -2.61 -9.19 -19.65
N TYR A 379 -1.27 -9.20 -19.53
CA TYR A 379 -0.39 -8.63 -20.56
C TYR A 379 -0.49 -9.38 -21.89
N GLU A 380 -0.62 -10.71 -21.87
CA GLU A 380 -0.85 -11.50 -23.07
C GLU A 380 -2.19 -11.13 -23.72
N GLU A 381 -3.28 -11.02 -22.94
CA GLU A 381 -4.59 -10.56 -23.41
C GLU A 381 -4.50 -9.19 -24.07
N ILE A 382 -3.79 -8.24 -23.43
CA ILE A 382 -3.57 -6.88 -23.94
C ILE A 382 -2.80 -6.90 -25.25
N ALA A 383 -1.71 -7.66 -25.32
CA ALA A 383 -0.83 -7.72 -26.50
C ALA A 383 -1.54 -8.39 -27.69
N CYS A 384 -2.43 -9.35 -27.45
CA CYS A 384 -3.22 -9.99 -28.51
C CYS A 384 -4.38 -9.14 -29.01
N ALA A 385 -4.90 -8.22 -28.19
CA ALA A 385 -6.01 -7.33 -28.53
C ALA A 385 -5.56 -6.03 -29.23
N SER A 386 -4.27 -5.84 -29.46
CA SER A 386 -3.63 -4.65 -30.03
C SER A 386 -3.16 -4.89 -31.44
#